data_0e3c40d97da76eafb5a5c688217b282d
#
_entry.id   0e3c40d97da76eafb5a5c688217b282d
#
_cell.length_a   1.000
_cell.length_b   1.000
_cell.length_c   1.000
_cell.angle_alpha   90.00
_cell.angle_beta   90.00
_cell.angle_gamma   90.00
#
_symmetry.space_group_name_H-M   'P 1'
#
loop_
_entity.id
_entity.type
_entity.pdbx_description
1 polymer ?
#
loop_
_entity_poly.entity_id
_entity_poly.type
_entity_poly.pdbx_seq_one_letter_code
_entity_poly.pdbx_strand_id
1 'polypeptide(L)'
;MELANKVALITGAGQGIGQGAALAMAAAGAAVAVAGRTLEKVEETARIIAERGGRAIPLACNVRSATDLQAAVNRTVAELGGLDILVNNAQEVPLGRLADVTDEAFTAGFESGPLASFRLMKLAHPHMAARGGGTIFNFASSAGIRWDMSNYGAYGAIKQAIRALTRAAAAEWGGDGLRVLTIAPHAESPGLKWWIENNPEEAEAFFRTIPLGRIGRLEEDIGRALVALCGADMGYLTGATIPLDGGQANFD
;
A
#
# COMPACT_ATOMS: atom_id res chain seq x y z
N MET A 1 -8.00 12.54 -17.75
CA MET A 1 -7.82 11.80 -16.49
C MET A 1 -6.37 11.33 -16.42
N GLU A 2 -5.72 11.55 -15.29
CA GLU A 2 -4.26 11.34 -15.09
C GLU A 2 -3.83 9.90 -15.29
N LEU A 3 -4.70 8.93 -14.98
CA LEU A 3 -4.46 7.49 -15.11
C LEU A 3 -5.33 6.82 -16.19
N ALA A 4 -5.78 7.58 -17.19
CA ALA A 4 -6.53 6.99 -18.31
C ALA A 4 -5.74 5.87 -18.97
N ASN A 5 -6.41 4.73 -19.24
CA ASN A 5 -5.82 3.52 -19.82
C ASN A 5 -4.77 2.80 -18.93
N LYS A 6 -4.62 3.20 -17.67
CA LYS A 6 -3.77 2.49 -16.69
C LYS A 6 -4.57 1.43 -15.95
N VAL A 7 -3.87 0.37 -15.55
CA VAL A 7 -4.42 -0.74 -14.76
C VAL A 7 -3.65 -0.82 -13.45
N ALA A 8 -4.38 -0.84 -12.33
CA ALA A 8 -3.82 -0.95 -11.00
C ALA A 8 -4.26 -2.25 -10.31
N LEU A 9 -3.32 -2.95 -9.65
CA LEU A 9 -3.60 -4.01 -8.68
C LEU A 9 -3.28 -3.51 -7.28
N ILE A 10 -4.25 -3.54 -6.37
CA ILE A 10 -4.12 -3.02 -5.02
C ILE A 10 -4.49 -4.10 -4.01
N THR A 11 -3.56 -4.48 -3.14
CA THR A 11 -3.80 -5.45 -2.07
C THR A 11 -4.29 -4.79 -0.79
N GLY A 12 -5.16 -5.49 -0.03
CA GLY A 12 -5.79 -4.92 1.17
C GLY A 12 -6.75 -3.77 0.87
N ALA A 13 -7.36 -3.78 -0.32
CA ALA A 13 -8.15 -2.69 -0.85
C ALA A 13 -9.65 -2.72 -0.45
N GLY A 14 -10.05 -3.66 0.44
CA GLY A 14 -11.42 -3.73 0.94
C GLY A 14 -11.74 -2.73 2.07
N GLN A 15 -10.75 -2.02 2.61
CA GLN A 15 -10.91 -1.01 3.67
C GLN A 15 -9.65 -0.15 3.83
N GLY A 16 -9.77 0.94 4.58
CA GLY A 16 -8.63 1.77 5.00
C GLY A 16 -7.84 2.34 3.83
N ILE A 17 -6.50 2.41 3.97
CA ILE A 17 -5.62 3.07 2.99
C ILE A 17 -5.72 2.42 1.61
N GLY A 18 -5.77 1.08 1.53
CA GLY A 18 -5.91 0.38 0.26
C GLY A 18 -7.21 0.71 -0.46
N GLN A 19 -8.32 0.87 0.26
CA GLN A 19 -9.59 1.31 -0.30
C GLN A 19 -9.50 2.75 -0.80
N GLY A 20 -8.94 3.67 0.01
CA GLY A 20 -8.74 5.06 -0.40
C GLY A 20 -7.88 5.18 -1.66
N ALA A 21 -6.81 4.39 -1.77
CA ALA A 21 -5.98 4.31 -2.96
C ALA A 21 -6.78 3.82 -4.19
N ALA A 22 -7.61 2.77 -4.02
CA ALA A 22 -8.44 2.22 -5.09
C ALA A 22 -9.46 3.24 -5.61
N LEU A 23 -10.14 3.95 -4.70
CA LEU A 23 -11.11 4.98 -5.04
C LEU A 23 -10.46 6.14 -5.80
N ALA A 24 -9.33 6.66 -5.30
CA ALA A 24 -8.61 7.76 -5.94
C ALA A 24 -8.06 7.38 -7.33
N MET A 25 -7.46 6.19 -7.47
CA MET A 25 -6.94 5.73 -8.77
C MET A 25 -8.06 5.51 -9.79
N ALA A 26 -9.19 4.95 -9.37
CA ALA A 26 -10.36 4.80 -10.23
C ALA A 26 -10.94 6.16 -10.66
N ALA A 27 -11.06 7.13 -9.73
CA ALA A 27 -11.48 8.49 -10.03
C ALA A 27 -10.52 9.20 -11.00
N ALA A 28 -9.23 8.87 -10.98
CA ALA A 28 -8.24 9.35 -11.93
C ALA A 28 -8.27 8.61 -13.29
N GLY A 29 -9.15 7.62 -13.47
CA GLY A 29 -9.39 6.91 -14.71
C GLY A 29 -8.69 5.57 -14.88
N ALA A 30 -8.05 5.04 -13.84
CA ALA A 30 -7.48 3.69 -13.87
C ALA A 30 -8.58 2.61 -13.79
N ALA A 31 -8.36 1.47 -14.45
CA ALA A 31 -9.08 0.24 -14.13
C ALA A 31 -8.40 -0.44 -12.93
N VAL A 32 -9.16 -0.83 -11.90
CA VAL A 32 -8.60 -1.25 -10.62
C VAL A 32 -8.98 -2.69 -10.28
N ALA A 33 -7.99 -3.54 -10.01
CA ALA A 33 -8.17 -4.83 -9.37
C ALA A 33 -8.07 -4.64 -7.84
N VAL A 34 -9.20 -4.79 -7.17
CA VAL A 34 -9.37 -4.60 -5.71
C VAL A 34 -9.16 -5.94 -5.03
N ALA A 35 -7.98 -6.19 -4.46
CA ALA A 35 -7.63 -7.47 -3.87
C ALA A 35 -7.66 -7.46 -2.34
N GLY A 36 -8.20 -8.52 -1.73
CA GLY A 36 -8.24 -8.67 -0.27
C GLY A 36 -8.78 -10.02 0.18
N ARG A 37 -8.57 -10.37 1.46
CA ARG A 37 -8.99 -11.68 2.00
C ARG A 37 -10.51 -11.88 2.09
N THR A 38 -11.23 -10.81 2.42
CA THR A 38 -12.69 -10.81 2.62
C THR A 38 -13.35 -10.35 1.33
N LEU A 39 -13.98 -11.29 0.61
CA LEU A 39 -14.54 -11.03 -0.71
C LEU A 39 -15.59 -9.91 -0.67
N GLU A 40 -16.49 -9.92 0.30
CA GLU A 40 -17.57 -8.95 0.46
C GLU A 40 -17.05 -7.51 0.58
N LYS A 41 -15.89 -7.33 1.25
CA LYS A 41 -15.28 -6.00 1.40
C LYS A 41 -14.67 -5.47 0.11
N VAL A 42 -14.08 -6.35 -0.70
CA VAL A 42 -13.51 -5.94 -2.00
C VAL A 42 -14.60 -5.76 -3.05
N GLU A 43 -15.67 -6.53 -2.98
CA GLU A 43 -16.90 -6.33 -3.79
C GLU A 43 -17.54 -4.98 -3.48
N GLU A 44 -17.64 -4.61 -2.21
CA GLU A 44 -18.17 -3.31 -1.81
C GLU A 44 -17.30 -2.15 -2.34
N THR A 45 -15.99 -2.27 -2.26
CA THR A 45 -15.09 -1.25 -2.86
C THR A 45 -15.25 -1.17 -4.38
N ALA A 46 -15.36 -2.32 -5.06
CA ALA A 46 -15.58 -2.36 -6.51
C ALA A 46 -16.95 -1.77 -6.89
N ARG A 47 -17.99 -2.02 -6.08
CA ARG A 47 -19.33 -1.43 -6.25
C ARG A 47 -19.29 0.09 -6.13
N ILE A 48 -18.63 0.63 -5.10
CA ILE A 48 -18.47 2.09 -4.92
C ILE A 48 -17.75 2.71 -6.13
N ILE A 49 -16.70 2.05 -6.65
CA ILE A 49 -15.99 2.50 -7.85
C ILE A 49 -16.94 2.53 -9.05
N ALA A 50 -17.72 1.49 -9.26
CA ALA A 50 -18.68 1.40 -10.38
C ALA A 50 -19.78 2.46 -10.29
N GLU A 51 -20.31 2.73 -9.09
CA GLU A 51 -21.30 3.80 -8.85
C GLU A 51 -20.76 5.20 -9.14
N ARG A 52 -19.44 5.40 -8.97
CA ARG A 52 -18.75 6.64 -9.34
C ARG A 52 -18.34 6.68 -10.83
N GLY A 53 -18.76 5.69 -11.64
CA GLY A 53 -18.46 5.60 -13.08
C GLY A 53 -17.06 5.05 -13.40
N GLY A 54 -16.34 4.51 -12.43
CA GLY A 54 -15.04 3.86 -12.62
C GLY A 54 -15.18 2.38 -12.99
N ARG A 55 -14.04 1.75 -13.30
CA ARG A 55 -13.96 0.32 -13.62
C ARG A 55 -13.15 -0.41 -12.55
N ALA A 56 -13.73 -1.44 -11.93
CA ALA A 56 -13.03 -2.29 -10.97
C ALA A 56 -13.47 -3.76 -11.06
N ILE A 57 -12.57 -4.65 -10.64
CA ILE A 57 -12.85 -6.07 -10.40
C ILE A 57 -12.47 -6.44 -8.98
N PRO A 58 -13.33 -7.17 -8.23
CA PRO A 58 -12.99 -7.68 -6.91
C PRO A 58 -12.22 -9.00 -7.02
N LEU A 59 -11.19 -9.16 -6.19
CA LEU A 59 -10.34 -10.34 -6.13
C LEU A 59 -10.21 -10.84 -4.69
N ALA A 60 -10.75 -12.04 -4.38
CA ALA A 60 -10.39 -12.73 -3.16
C ALA A 60 -8.90 -13.12 -3.23
N CYS A 61 -8.08 -12.64 -2.29
CA CYS A 61 -6.65 -12.87 -2.30
C CYS A 61 -6.08 -12.83 -0.88
N ASN A 62 -5.56 -13.96 -0.42
CA ASN A 62 -4.70 -14.01 0.75
C ASN A 62 -3.25 -13.79 0.32
N VAL A 63 -2.66 -12.66 0.68
CA VAL A 63 -1.29 -12.30 0.26
C VAL A 63 -0.21 -13.24 0.80
N ARG A 64 -0.50 -14.09 1.79
CA ARG A 64 0.41 -15.15 2.26
C ARG A 64 0.43 -16.36 1.31
N SER A 65 -0.60 -16.54 0.48
CA SER A 65 -0.72 -17.62 -0.50
C SER A 65 -0.06 -17.25 -1.83
N ALA A 66 1.00 -17.97 -2.21
CA ALA A 66 1.64 -17.76 -3.50
C ALA A 66 0.69 -18.02 -4.69
N THR A 67 -0.22 -18.98 -4.54
CA THR A 67 -1.23 -19.31 -5.54
C THR A 67 -2.22 -18.17 -5.73
N ASP A 68 -2.70 -17.56 -4.64
CA ASP A 68 -3.63 -16.44 -4.70
C ASP A 68 -2.97 -15.22 -5.34
N LEU A 69 -1.69 -14.95 -5.02
CA LEU A 69 -0.93 -13.86 -5.63
C LEU A 69 -0.79 -14.03 -7.14
N GLN A 70 -0.45 -15.25 -7.59
CA GLN A 70 -0.37 -15.56 -9.02
C GLN A 70 -1.73 -15.40 -9.70
N ALA A 71 -2.81 -15.91 -9.08
CA ALA A 71 -4.16 -15.76 -9.59
C ALA A 71 -4.59 -14.29 -9.68
N ALA A 72 -4.27 -13.48 -8.66
CA ALA A 72 -4.60 -12.06 -8.66
C ALA A 72 -3.92 -11.30 -9.81
N VAL A 73 -2.63 -11.54 -10.07
CA VAL A 73 -1.92 -10.93 -11.20
C VAL A 73 -2.51 -11.40 -12.53
N ASN A 74 -2.68 -12.72 -12.71
CA ASN A 74 -3.21 -13.29 -13.93
C ASN A 74 -4.62 -12.76 -14.27
N ARG A 75 -5.52 -12.70 -13.29
CA ARG A 75 -6.86 -12.16 -13.47
C ARG A 75 -6.85 -10.66 -13.77
N THR A 76 -5.98 -9.90 -13.09
CA THR A 76 -5.82 -8.46 -13.38
C THR A 76 -5.44 -8.25 -14.84
N VAL A 77 -4.43 -8.96 -15.32
CA VAL A 77 -3.97 -8.85 -16.72
C VAL A 77 -5.03 -9.30 -17.70
N ALA A 78 -5.68 -10.44 -17.44
CA ALA A 78 -6.69 -11.02 -18.36
C ALA A 78 -7.97 -10.16 -18.44
N GLU A 79 -8.48 -9.69 -17.30
CA GLU A 79 -9.78 -9.01 -17.23
C GLU A 79 -9.67 -7.49 -17.46
N LEU A 80 -8.54 -6.87 -17.09
CA LEU A 80 -8.34 -5.42 -17.24
C LEU A 80 -7.41 -5.04 -18.40
N GLY A 81 -6.70 -6.01 -18.99
CA GLY A 81 -5.89 -5.79 -20.19
C GLY A 81 -4.42 -5.42 -19.95
N GLY A 82 -3.92 -5.58 -18.72
CA GLY A 82 -2.51 -5.32 -18.40
C GLY A 82 -2.29 -5.02 -16.92
N LEU A 83 -1.08 -4.51 -16.61
CA LEU A 83 -0.73 -4.04 -15.27
C LEU A 83 0.29 -2.90 -15.38
N ASP A 84 -0.03 -1.72 -14.89
CA ASP A 84 0.82 -0.52 -14.90
C ASP A 84 1.18 -0.05 -13.49
N ILE A 85 0.32 -0.36 -12.49
CA ILE A 85 0.49 0.11 -11.12
C ILE A 85 0.26 -1.06 -10.16
N LEU A 86 1.22 -1.30 -9.26
CA LEU A 86 1.09 -2.28 -8.18
C LEU A 86 1.14 -1.57 -6.83
N VAL A 87 0.16 -1.84 -5.96
CA VAL A 87 0.11 -1.31 -4.60
C VAL A 87 0.13 -2.46 -3.59
N ASN A 88 1.28 -2.69 -2.97
CA ASN A 88 1.51 -3.65 -1.91
C ASN A 88 1.16 -3.00 -0.55
N ASN A 89 -0.13 -3.08 -0.15
CA ASN A 89 -0.64 -2.45 1.06
C ASN A 89 -1.10 -3.49 2.12
N ALA A 90 -1.57 -4.66 1.70
CA ALA A 90 -2.03 -5.68 2.65
C ALA A 90 -0.92 -6.13 3.60
N GLN A 91 -1.23 -6.16 4.91
CA GLN A 91 -0.28 -6.59 5.93
C GLN A 91 -0.97 -7.02 7.21
N GLU A 92 -0.43 -8.03 7.88
CA GLU A 92 -0.68 -8.35 9.29
C GLU A 92 0.35 -7.61 10.16
N VAL A 93 -0.12 -7.04 11.27
CA VAL A 93 0.69 -6.15 12.10
C VAL A 93 0.96 -6.82 13.45
N PRO A 94 2.16 -7.41 13.67
CA PRO A 94 2.52 -7.97 14.95
C PRO A 94 2.86 -6.84 15.93
N LEU A 95 1.93 -6.53 16.82
CA LEU A 95 2.10 -5.56 17.89
C LEU A 95 2.44 -6.29 19.21
N GLY A 96 3.21 -5.63 20.05
CA GLY A 96 3.60 -6.11 21.35
C GLY A 96 5.04 -5.76 21.70
N ARG A 97 5.38 -5.90 23.00
CA ARG A 97 6.79 -5.78 23.43
C ARG A 97 7.60 -6.84 22.69
N LEU A 98 8.80 -6.54 22.29
CA LEU A 98 9.62 -7.44 21.46
C LEU A 98 9.79 -8.83 22.07
N ALA A 99 9.86 -8.90 23.40
CA ALA A 99 9.96 -10.18 24.13
C ALA A 99 8.66 -11.01 24.16
N ASP A 100 7.51 -10.37 23.86
CA ASP A 100 6.18 -10.99 23.98
C ASP A 100 5.57 -11.33 22.61
N VAL A 101 6.14 -10.81 21.51
CA VAL A 101 5.69 -11.14 20.15
C VAL A 101 6.07 -12.59 19.85
N THR A 102 5.08 -13.42 19.52
CA THR A 102 5.34 -14.83 19.20
C THR A 102 5.99 -14.99 17.82
N ASP A 103 6.70 -16.10 17.62
CA ASP A 103 7.31 -16.45 16.33
C ASP A 103 6.26 -16.54 15.22
N GLU A 104 5.05 -17.04 15.54
CA GLU A 104 3.94 -17.14 14.58
C GLU A 104 3.45 -15.76 14.16
N ALA A 105 3.29 -14.80 15.10
CA ALA A 105 2.86 -13.46 14.80
C ALA A 105 3.91 -12.71 13.97
N PHE A 106 5.20 -12.86 14.32
CA PHE A 106 6.31 -12.27 13.54
C PHE A 106 6.36 -12.86 12.14
N THR A 107 6.27 -14.19 12.01
CA THR A 107 6.27 -14.90 10.73
C THR A 107 5.08 -14.47 9.86
N ALA A 108 3.87 -14.41 10.43
CA ALA A 108 2.68 -13.96 9.72
C ALA A 108 2.82 -12.52 9.21
N GLY A 109 3.40 -11.62 10.01
CA GLY A 109 3.72 -10.27 9.60
C GLY A 109 4.75 -10.21 8.47
N PHE A 110 5.79 -11.04 8.53
CA PHE A 110 6.83 -11.11 7.50
C PHE A 110 6.30 -11.70 6.20
N GLU A 111 5.49 -12.76 6.27
CA GLU A 111 4.86 -13.41 5.12
C GLU A 111 3.88 -12.50 4.40
N SER A 112 3.05 -11.76 5.15
CA SER A 112 2.04 -10.86 4.57
C SER A 112 2.62 -9.53 4.08
N GLY A 113 3.76 -9.11 4.58
CA GLY A 113 4.46 -7.87 4.22
C GLY A 113 5.58 -8.09 3.20
N PRO A 114 6.84 -8.22 3.66
CA PRO A 114 8.00 -8.30 2.76
C PRO A 114 7.93 -9.44 1.76
N LEU A 115 7.56 -10.65 2.19
CA LEU A 115 7.53 -11.82 1.32
C LEU A 115 6.40 -11.71 0.28
N ALA A 116 5.22 -11.22 0.68
CA ALA A 116 4.11 -10.97 -0.25
C ALA A 116 4.49 -9.89 -1.28
N SER A 117 5.08 -8.78 -0.82
CA SER A 117 5.53 -7.69 -1.70
C SER A 117 6.60 -8.19 -2.68
N PHE A 118 7.59 -8.96 -2.21
CA PHE A 118 8.60 -9.57 -3.06
C PHE A 118 7.99 -10.46 -4.15
N ARG A 119 7.06 -11.34 -3.76
CA ARG A 119 6.37 -12.25 -4.70
C ARG A 119 5.56 -11.48 -5.74
N LEU A 120 4.74 -10.51 -5.29
CA LEU A 120 3.91 -9.71 -6.19
C LEU A 120 4.74 -8.85 -7.14
N MET A 121 5.81 -8.23 -6.67
CA MET A 121 6.74 -7.47 -7.51
C MET A 121 7.32 -8.35 -8.61
N LYS A 122 7.80 -9.57 -8.29
CA LYS A 122 8.32 -10.53 -9.27
C LYS A 122 7.26 -10.97 -10.28
N LEU A 123 6.02 -11.21 -9.84
CA LEU A 123 4.91 -11.62 -10.70
C LEU A 123 4.45 -10.49 -11.61
N ALA A 124 4.42 -9.25 -11.11
CA ALA A 124 4.00 -8.07 -11.84
C ALA A 124 5.04 -7.57 -12.86
N HIS A 125 6.34 -7.69 -12.53
CA HIS A 125 7.45 -7.14 -13.32
C HIS A 125 7.36 -7.44 -14.83
N PRO A 126 7.24 -8.70 -15.31
CA PRO A 126 7.21 -8.97 -16.74
C PRO A 126 6.01 -8.34 -17.46
N HIS A 127 4.86 -8.24 -16.79
CA HIS A 127 3.66 -7.62 -17.35
C HIS A 127 3.80 -6.10 -17.44
N MET A 128 4.42 -5.48 -16.42
CA MET A 128 4.67 -4.04 -16.40
C MET A 128 5.75 -3.65 -17.42
N ALA A 129 6.86 -4.38 -17.47
CA ALA A 129 7.94 -4.17 -18.43
C ALA A 129 7.43 -4.26 -19.89
N ALA A 130 6.58 -5.25 -20.20
CA ALA A 130 5.98 -5.42 -21.53
C ALA A 130 5.08 -4.23 -21.94
N ARG A 131 4.62 -3.41 -20.97
CA ARG A 131 3.85 -2.18 -21.20
C ARG A 131 4.71 -0.91 -21.22
N GLY A 132 6.03 -1.06 -21.15
CA GLY A 132 7.01 0.04 -21.15
C GLY A 132 7.26 0.62 -19.75
N GLY A 133 6.98 -0.15 -18.70
CA GLY A 133 7.25 0.23 -17.31
C GLY A 133 5.98 0.48 -16.50
N GLY A 134 6.16 1.16 -15.35
CA GLY A 134 5.06 1.46 -14.44
C GLY A 134 5.54 1.85 -13.04
N THR A 135 4.61 1.92 -12.09
CA THR A 135 4.93 2.32 -10.73
C THR A 135 4.50 1.27 -9.70
N ILE A 136 5.43 0.90 -8.81
CA ILE A 136 5.18 0.00 -7.69
C ILE A 136 5.25 0.79 -6.39
N PHE A 137 4.22 0.69 -5.57
CA PHE A 137 4.16 1.27 -4.22
C PHE A 137 4.19 0.15 -3.18
N ASN A 138 5.20 0.17 -2.32
CA ASN A 138 5.33 -0.72 -1.17
C ASN A 138 5.06 0.07 0.11
N PHE A 139 4.10 -0.35 0.92
CA PHE A 139 3.72 0.39 2.11
C PHE A 139 4.60 0.04 3.31
N ALA A 140 5.39 1.03 3.76
CA ALA A 140 6.13 1.00 5.02
C ALA A 140 5.34 1.68 6.15
N SER A 141 6.05 2.19 7.14
CA SER A 141 5.50 2.93 8.29
C SER A 141 6.63 3.73 8.97
N SER A 142 6.27 4.83 9.61
CA SER A 142 7.15 5.55 10.55
C SER A 142 7.65 4.68 11.70
N ALA A 143 6.90 3.64 12.08
CA ALA A 143 7.32 2.67 13.10
C ALA A 143 8.65 1.97 12.77
N GLY A 144 9.07 1.95 11.50
CA GLY A 144 10.37 1.40 11.11
C GLY A 144 11.58 2.27 11.48
N ILE A 145 11.39 3.55 11.82
CA ILE A 145 12.48 4.48 12.12
C ILE A 145 12.35 5.15 13.49
N ARG A 146 11.16 5.16 14.10
CA ARG A 146 10.93 5.76 15.40
C ARG A 146 11.29 4.77 16.51
N TRP A 147 12.35 5.05 17.24
CA TRP A 147 12.83 4.22 18.36
C TRP A 147 11.95 4.36 19.62
N ASP A 148 11.19 5.45 19.74
CA ASP A 148 10.30 5.75 20.87
C ASP A 148 8.98 4.98 20.85
N MET A 149 8.71 4.21 19.80
CA MET A 149 7.47 3.46 19.65
C MET A 149 7.58 2.07 20.32
N SER A 150 7.30 2.04 21.62
CA SER A 150 7.12 0.77 22.33
C SER A 150 6.01 -0.06 21.67
N ASN A 151 6.16 -1.39 21.69
CA ASN A 151 5.26 -2.37 21.06
C ASN A 151 5.27 -2.45 19.52
N TYR A 152 6.15 -1.72 18.83
CA TYR A 152 6.26 -1.73 17.36
C TYR A 152 7.56 -2.35 16.83
N GLY A 153 8.42 -2.90 17.69
CA GLY A 153 9.75 -3.37 17.27
C GLY A 153 9.70 -4.45 16.17
N ALA A 154 8.88 -5.47 16.31
CA ALA A 154 8.70 -6.53 15.32
C ALA A 154 8.11 -5.97 14.00
N TYR A 155 7.09 -5.13 14.09
CA TYR A 155 6.49 -4.46 12.93
C TYR A 155 7.49 -3.52 12.24
N GLY A 156 8.29 -2.77 13.02
CA GLY A 156 9.35 -1.91 12.51
C GLY A 156 10.37 -2.67 11.67
N ALA A 157 10.85 -3.82 12.17
CA ALA A 157 11.79 -4.69 11.44
C ALA A 157 11.20 -5.15 10.09
N ILE A 158 9.93 -5.55 10.07
CA ILE A 158 9.20 -5.94 8.85
C ILE A 158 9.14 -4.77 7.85
N LYS A 159 8.85 -3.56 8.33
CA LYS A 159 8.75 -2.38 7.47
C LYS A 159 10.12 -1.91 6.93
N GLN A 160 11.20 -2.15 7.66
CA GLN A 160 12.56 -1.93 7.14
C GLN A 160 12.94 -2.95 6.05
N ALA A 161 12.51 -4.21 6.16
CA ALA A 161 12.69 -5.19 5.09
C ALA A 161 12.00 -4.76 3.79
N ILE A 162 10.79 -4.20 3.86
CA ILE A 162 10.07 -3.64 2.69
C ILE A 162 10.87 -2.49 2.05
N ARG A 163 11.44 -1.58 2.85
CA ARG A 163 12.27 -0.48 2.33
C ARG A 163 13.52 -0.99 1.61
N ALA A 164 14.17 -2.03 2.15
CA ALA A 164 15.33 -2.64 1.52
C ALA A 164 14.96 -3.28 0.17
N LEU A 165 13.88 -4.06 0.10
CA LEU A 165 13.36 -4.64 -1.15
C LEU A 165 12.99 -3.58 -2.18
N THR A 166 12.39 -2.46 -1.76
CA THR A 166 12.04 -1.34 -2.64
C THR A 166 13.29 -0.77 -3.32
N ARG A 167 14.37 -0.52 -2.56
CA ARG A 167 15.62 0.01 -3.12
C ARG A 167 16.28 -0.97 -4.08
N ALA A 168 16.29 -2.26 -3.75
CA ALA A 168 16.84 -3.30 -4.63
C ALA A 168 16.07 -3.35 -5.95
N ALA A 169 14.74 -3.45 -5.90
CA ALA A 169 13.90 -3.50 -7.09
C ALA A 169 14.03 -2.22 -7.95
N ALA A 170 14.10 -1.04 -7.32
CA ALA A 170 14.32 0.21 -8.03
C ALA A 170 15.64 0.24 -8.79
N ALA A 171 16.72 -0.27 -8.17
CA ALA A 171 18.03 -0.33 -8.79
C ALA A 171 18.10 -1.34 -9.96
N GLU A 172 17.46 -2.50 -9.79
CA GLU A 172 17.49 -3.57 -10.78
C GLU A 172 16.56 -3.33 -11.97
N TRP A 173 15.38 -2.73 -11.75
CA TRP A 173 14.31 -2.65 -12.76
C TRP A 173 14.10 -1.26 -13.35
N GLY A 174 14.91 -0.29 -12.95
CA GLY A 174 14.87 1.05 -13.53
C GLY A 174 15.08 1.05 -15.06
N GLY A 175 15.97 0.16 -15.56
CA GLY A 175 16.20 -0.02 -17.00
C GLY A 175 15.00 -0.56 -17.77
N ASP A 176 14.08 -1.24 -17.11
CA ASP A 176 12.81 -1.73 -17.68
C ASP A 176 11.67 -0.70 -17.58
N GLY A 177 11.97 0.53 -17.16
CA GLY A 177 11.00 1.61 -17.00
C GLY A 177 10.15 1.52 -15.73
N LEU A 178 10.53 0.67 -14.75
CA LEU A 178 9.79 0.56 -13.49
C LEU A 178 10.32 1.53 -12.44
N ARG A 179 9.42 2.23 -11.79
CA ARG A 179 9.68 3.02 -10.60
C ARG A 179 9.13 2.30 -9.38
N VAL A 180 9.95 2.12 -8.35
CA VAL A 180 9.56 1.42 -7.13
C VAL A 180 9.75 2.36 -5.95
N LEU A 181 8.67 2.64 -5.23
CA LEU A 181 8.62 3.62 -4.16
C LEU A 181 8.11 2.98 -2.87
N THR A 182 8.68 3.41 -1.76
CA THR A 182 8.12 3.12 -0.44
C THR A 182 7.23 4.27 -0.01
N ILE A 183 6.02 3.97 0.46
CA ILE A 183 5.10 4.94 1.06
C ILE A 183 5.03 4.68 2.56
N ALA A 184 5.23 5.72 3.36
CA ALA A 184 5.04 5.67 4.81
C ALA A 184 3.86 6.57 5.20
N PRO A 185 2.63 6.05 5.17
CA PRO A 185 1.44 6.84 5.41
C PRO A 185 1.11 6.92 6.90
N HIS A 186 0.43 8.01 7.26
CA HIS A 186 -0.27 8.16 8.51
C HIS A 186 -1.69 8.68 8.23
N ALA A 187 -2.65 7.76 8.17
CA ALA A 187 -4.02 8.06 7.78
C ALA A 187 -5.03 7.30 8.65
N GLU A 188 -6.28 7.76 8.64
CA GLU A 188 -7.39 7.24 9.42
C GLU A 188 -7.75 5.81 9.00
N SER A 189 -7.03 4.83 9.58
CA SER A 189 -7.38 3.41 9.43
C SER A 189 -8.51 3.04 10.39
N PRO A 190 -9.25 1.93 10.14
CA PRO A 190 -10.27 1.46 11.08
C PRO A 190 -9.76 1.26 12.51
N GLY A 191 -8.54 0.73 12.66
CA GLY A 191 -7.91 0.55 13.98
C GLY A 191 -7.57 1.88 14.65
N LEU A 192 -7.05 2.86 13.90
CA LEU A 192 -6.74 4.18 14.41
C LEU A 192 -8.02 4.93 14.80
N LYS A 193 -9.09 4.80 13.99
CA LYS A 193 -10.39 5.39 14.30
C LYS A 193 -10.96 4.85 15.62
N TRP A 194 -10.93 3.53 15.78
CA TRP A 194 -11.35 2.90 17.03
C TRP A 194 -10.52 3.42 18.22
N TRP A 195 -9.18 3.54 18.07
CA TRP A 195 -8.32 4.05 19.14
C TRP A 195 -8.65 5.51 19.50
N ILE A 196 -8.86 6.37 18.52
CA ILE A 196 -9.28 7.77 18.72
C ILE A 196 -10.58 7.86 19.52
N GLU A 197 -11.57 7.06 19.15
CA GLU A 197 -12.90 7.04 19.79
C GLU A 197 -12.82 6.55 21.26
N ASN A 198 -11.88 5.64 21.55
CA ASN A 198 -11.76 5.04 22.89
C ASN A 198 -10.70 5.74 23.79
N ASN A 199 -9.83 6.58 23.23
CA ASN A 199 -8.77 7.29 23.96
C ASN A 199 -8.65 8.76 23.50
N PRO A 200 -9.69 9.59 23.66
CA PRO A 200 -9.75 10.92 23.05
C PRO A 200 -8.65 11.88 23.55
N GLU A 201 -8.29 11.83 24.83
CA GLU A 201 -7.24 12.68 25.39
C GLU A 201 -5.84 12.32 24.84
N GLU A 202 -5.54 11.03 24.74
CA GLU A 202 -4.30 10.55 24.15
C GLU A 202 -4.25 10.87 22.65
N ALA A 203 -5.38 10.74 21.96
CA ALA A 203 -5.51 11.07 20.55
C ALA A 203 -5.25 12.57 20.30
N GLU A 204 -5.80 13.44 21.14
CA GLU A 204 -5.56 14.88 21.03
C GLU A 204 -4.08 15.23 21.29
N ALA A 205 -3.46 14.61 22.29
CA ALA A 205 -2.03 14.77 22.56
C ALA A 205 -1.18 14.29 21.38
N PHE A 206 -1.56 13.16 20.80
CA PHE A 206 -0.90 12.59 19.62
C PHE A 206 -1.05 13.50 18.39
N PHE A 207 -2.23 14.05 18.11
CA PHE A 207 -2.43 14.97 16.98
C PHE A 207 -1.57 16.21 17.07
N ARG A 208 -1.29 16.71 18.27
CA ARG A 208 -0.36 17.84 18.50
C ARG A 208 1.08 17.53 18.11
N THR A 209 1.46 16.25 17.99
CA THR A 209 2.79 15.86 17.49
C THR A 209 2.90 15.89 15.96
N ILE A 210 1.79 16.01 15.25
CA ILE A 210 1.75 16.06 13.79
C ILE A 210 1.83 17.52 13.35
N PRO A 211 2.86 17.95 12.61
CA PRO A 211 2.99 19.33 12.16
C PRO A 211 1.78 19.90 11.44
N LEU A 212 1.09 19.09 10.62
CA LEU A 212 -0.16 19.51 9.94
C LEU A 212 -1.39 19.45 10.85
N GLY A 213 -1.26 19.07 12.13
CA GLY A 213 -2.31 19.08 13.14
C GLY A 213 -3.46 18.11 12.93
N ARG A 214 -3.33 17.16 12.01
CA ARG A 214 -4.40 16.19 11.69
C ARG A 214 -3.87 14.88 11.11
N ILE A 215 -4.69 13.85 11.20
CA ILE A 215 -4.50 12.59 10.49
C ILE A 215 -4.86 12.77 9.01
N GLY A 216 -4.18 12.05 8.13
CA GLY A 216 -4.46 12.04 6.69
C GLY A 216 -5.78 11.31 6.37
N ARG A 217 -6.53 11.84 5.41
CA ARG A 217 -7.72 11.20 4.85
C ARG A 217 -7.30 10.18 3.79
N LEU A 218 -8.02 9.05 3.76
CA LEU A 218 -7.62 7.89 2.97
C LEU A 218 -7.56 8.15 1.46
N GLU A 219 -8.61 8.73 0.91
CA GLU A 219 -8.73 9.00 -0.53
C GLU A 219 -8.00 10.31 -0.91
N GLU A 220 -8.26 11.40 -0.19
CA GLU A 220 -7.81 12.74 -0.56
C GLU A 220 -6.32 13.00 -0.27
N ASP A 221 -5.80 12.50 0.87
CA ASP A 221 -4.41 12.79 1.25
C ASP A 221 -3.46 11.65 0.82
N ILE A 222 -3.89 10.38 0.92
CA ILE A 222 -3.05 9.25 0.53
C ILE A 222 -3.33 8.82 -0.91
N GLY A 223 -4.58 8.53 -1.26
CA GLY A 223 -4.94 8.04 -2.59
C GLY A 223 -4.53 8.99 -3.71
N ARG A 224 -4.87 10.27 -3.58
CA ARG A 224 -4.50 11.30 -4.58
C ARG A 224 -2.99 11.55 -4.67
N ALA A 225 -2.25 11.43 -3.56
CA ALA A 225 -0.80 11.49 -3.60
C ALA A 225 -0.20 10.34 -4.43
N LEU A 226 -0.73 9.11 -4.28
CA LEU A 226 -0.31 7.99 -5.13
C LEU A 226 -0.62 8.24 -6.61
N VAL A 227 -1.77 8.84 -6.94
CA VAL A 227 -2.12 9.24 -8.31
C VAL A 227 -1.08 10.21 -8.86
N ALA A 228 -0.75 11.28 -8.13
CA ALA A 228 0.27 12.25 -8.52
C ALA A 228 1.64 11.59 -8.72
N LEU A 229 2.03 10.68 -7.85
CA LEU A 229 3.29 9.92 -7.96
C LEU A 229 3.35 8.99 -9.17
N CYS A 230 2.21 8.61 -9.77
CA CYS A 230 2.18 7.89 -11.04
C CYS A 230 2.39 8.79 -12.25
N GLY A 231 2.24 10.11 -12.09
CA GLY A 231 2.34 11.08 -13.18
C GLY A 231 3.70 11.16 -13.84
N ALA A 232 3.73 11.64 -15.08
CA ALA A 232 4.96 11.80 -15.87
C ALA A 232 5.97 12.76 -15.21
N ASP A 233 5.49 13.79 -14.53
CA ASP A 233 6.31 14.77 -13.81
C ASP A 233 7.16 14.14 -12.68
N MET A 234 6.75 12.95 -12.19
CA MET A 234 7.48 12.17 -11.19
C MET A 234 8.39 11.11 -11.82
N GLY A 235 8.62 11.16 -13.12
CA GLY A 235 9.36 10.13 -13.86
C GLY A 235 10.80 9.90 -13.41
N TYR A 236 11.43 10.87 -12.74
CA TYR A 236 12.80 10.75 -12.22
C TYR A 236 12.88 10.31 -10.74
N LEU A 237 11.76 9.88 -10.16
CA LEU A 237 11.66 9.49 -8.75
C LEU A 237 11.51 7.96 -8.63
N THR A 238 12.52 7.29 -8.06
CA THR A 238 12.49 5.85 -7.73
C THR A 238 13.38 5.56 -6.52
N GLY A 239 13.18 4.40 -5.85
CA GLY A 239 13.97 3.94 -4.70
C GLY A 239 13.76 4.71 -3.39
N ALA A 240 13.00 5.80 -3.42
CA ALA A 240 12.77 6.68 -2.28
C ALA A 240 11.72 6.13 -1.28
N THR A 241 11.84 6.58 -0.04
CA THR A 241 10.75 6.50 0.94
C THR A 241 10.06 7.86 1.00
N ILE A 242 8.75 7.88 0.78
CA ILE A 242 7.94 9.10 0.75
C ILE A 242 7.01 9.07 1.96
N PRO A 243 7.22 9.93 2.96
CA PRO A 243 6.29 10.09 4.07
C PRO A 243 5.03 10.81 3.59
N LEU A 244 3.87 10.23 3.88
CA LEU A 244 2.55 10.85 3.73
C LEU A 244 1.89 10.86 5.11
N ASP A 245 2.49 11.60 6.05
CA ASP A 245 2.23 11.49 7.48
C ASP A 245 2.01 12.85 8.17
N GLY A 246 1.86 13.90 7.40
CA GLY A 246 1.69 15.25 7.94
C GLY A 246 2.94 15.83 8.60
N GLY A 247 4.12 15.24 8.35
CA GLY A 247 5.41 15.65 8.93
C GLY A 247 5.71 14.99 10.27
N GLN A 248 4.99 13.94 10.67
CA GLN A 248 5.14 13.31 11.99
C GLN A 248 6.49 12.61 12.19
N ALA A 249 7.02 11.98 11.15
CA ALA A 249 8.26 11.23 11.25
C ALA A 249 9.33 11.79 10.33
N ASN A 250 10.55 11.85 10.84
CA ASN A 250 11.72 12.17 10.04
C ASN A 250 12.29 10.87 9.45
N PHE A 251 12.50 10.87 8.13
CA PHE A 251 13.09 9.76 7.37
C PHE A 251 14.51 10.04 6.87
N ASP A 252 15.15 11.09 7.40
CA ASP A 252 16.52 11.48 7.06
C ASP A 252 17.58 10.56 7.66
#